data_42748f240bd5321ee9cdb93a70156c93
#
_entry.id   42748f240bd5321ee9cdb93a70156c93
#
_cell.length_a   1.000
_cell.length_b   1.000
_cell.length_c   1.000
_cell.angle_alpha   90.00
_cell.angle_beta   90.00
_cell.angle_gamma   90.00
#
_symmetry.space_group_name_H-M   'P 1'
#
loop_
_entity.id
_entity.type
_entity.pdbx_description
1 polymer ?
#
loop_
_entity_poly.entity_id
_entity_poly.type
_entity_poly.pdbx_seq_one_letter_code
_entity_poly.pdbx_strand_id
1 'polypeptide(L)'
;MCPRKVLPEPWLSFLNELDRIAASTVRLDCIGGFVVTMLYGLTRPTADVDVLEIAPLSVADAFSKVAMLGGPLFQKYGVYLDRVTVAQPPYEYETRLQEMFPRTFQNLCLMALDPYDLALTKLERNIERDRNDVRYLARIIPFELDLLRERYQIELRPYLGNPKREDLTLKLWIEAIEEDRAS
;
A
#
# COMPACT_ATOMS: atom_id res chain seq x y z
N MET A 1 -12.38 4.71 -13.17
CA MET A 1 -13.25 4.26 -12.05
C MET A 1 -13.07 5.27 -10.92
N CYS A 2 -14.14 5.82 -10.37
CA CYS A 2 -14.00 6.80 -9.29
C CYS A 2 -13.55 6.09 -8.02
N PRO A 3 -12.52 6.56 -7.29
CA PRO A 3 -12.12 5.94 -6.03
C PRO A 3 -13.31 5.89 -5.05
N ARG A 4 -13.37 4.87 -4.21
CA ARG A 4 -14.42 4.76 -3.18
C ARG A 4 -14.38 6.02 -2.32
N LYS A 5 -15.50 6.73 -2.28
CA LYS A 5 -15.62 7.98 -1.49
C LYS A 5 -15.79 7.72 0.01
N VAL A 6 -16.12 6.51 0.41
CA VAL A 6 -16.42 6.13 1.79
C VAL A 6 -15.69 4.83 2.14
N LEU A 7 -15.02 4.86 3.26
CA LEU A 7 -14.36 3.69 3.83
C LEU A 7 -15.44 2.73 4.41
N PRO A 8 -15.45 1.44 4.00
CA PRO A 8 -16.45 0.50 4.50
C PRO A 8 -16.14 0.01 5.92
N GLU A 9 -17.16 -0.55 6.59
CA GLU A 9 -16.93 -1.35 7.80
C GLU A 9 -16.24 -2.69 7.46
N PRO A 10 -15.41 -3.23 8.37
CA PRO A 10 -15.11 -2.73 9.73
C PRO A 10 -14.00 -1.67 9.78
N TRP A 11 -13.45 -1.28 8.64
CA TRP A 11 -12.30 -0.38 8.53
C TRP A 11 -12.59 1.02 9.10
N LEU A 12 -13.78 1.56 8.84
CA LEU A 12 -14.15 2.88 9.32
C LEU A 12 -14.16 2.92 10.85
N SER A 13 -14.80 1.95 11.49
CA SER A 13 -14.84 1.86 12.95
C SER A 13 -13.46 1.62 13.56
N PHE A 14 -12.66 0.73 12.97
CA PHE A 14 -11.29 0.43 13.41
C PHE A 14 -10.40 1.69 13.37
N LEU A 15 -10.39 2.39 12.25
CA LEU A 15 -9.55 3.59 12.08
C LEU A 15 -10.05 4.77 12.90
N ASN A 16 -11.37 4.88 13.17
CA ASN A 16 -11.90 5.87 14.10
C ASN A 16 -11.41 5.66 15.54
N GLU A 17 -11.20 4.41 15.98
CA GLU A 17 -10.60 4.17 17.30
C GLU A 17 -9.14 4.62 17.35
N LEU A 18 -8.37 4.38 16.27
CA LEU A 18 -7.01 4.90 16.17
C LEU A 18 -6.97 6.43 16.12
N ASP A 19 -7.90 7.04 15.41
CA ASP A 19 -8.05 8.51 15.34
C ASP A 19 -8.27 9.14 16.73
N ARG A 20 -9.08 8.48 17.58
CA ARG A 20 -9.31 8.92 18.96
C ARG A 20 -8.09 8.78 19.87
N ILE A 21 -7.23 7.78 19.58
CA ILE A 21 -5.98 7.58 20.34
C ILE A 21 -4.92 8.60 19.95
N ALA A 22 -4.99 9.10 18.72
CA ALA A 22 -4.07 10.09 18.20
C ALA A 22 -4.25 11.46 18.90
N ALA A 23 -3.28 11.88 19.68
CA ALA A 23 -3.29 13.18 20.37
C ALA A 23 -2.99 14.38 19.44
N SER A 24 -2.48 14.11 18.26
CA SER A 24 -2.13 15.07 17.20
C SER A 24 -2.18 14.38 15.86
N THR A 25 -1.97 15.11 14.76
CA THR A 25 -1.96 14.53 13.42
C THR A 25 -0.97 13.39 13.29
N VAL A 26 -1.43 12.23 12.81
CA VAL A 26 -0.67 11.02 12.55
C VAL A 26 -0.84 10.63 11.10
N ARG A 27 0.28 10.58 10.36
CA ARG A 27 0.34 10.09 8.97
C ARG A 27 0.62 8.59 8.98
N LEU A 28 -0.13 7.85 8.20
CA LEU A 28 0.09 6.44 7.91
C LEU A 28 0.35 6.27 6.42
N ASP A 29 1.56 5.86 6.04
CA ASP A 29 1.92 5.59 4.64
C ASP A 29 1.51 4.16 4.29
N CYS A 30 0.33 4.03 3.69
CA CYS A 30 -0.34 2.76 3.44
C CYS A 30 0.13 2.12 2.13
N ILE A 31 0.28 0.79 2.16
CA ILE A 31 0.63 -0.04 1.01
C ILE A 31 -0.26 -1.29 0.92
N GLY A 32 0.14 -2.23 0.08
CA GLY A 32 -0.40 -3.59 0.08
C GLY A 32 -1.82 -3.73 -0.40
N GLY A 33 -2.46 -4.79 0.09
CA GLY A 33 -3.82 -5.17 -0.29
C GLY A 33 -4.88 -4.16 0.12
N PHE A 34 -4.68 -3.49 1.25
CA PHE A 34 -5.59 -2.45 1.73
C PHE A 34 -5.75 -1.32 0.71
N VAL A 35 -4.64 -0.76 0.21
CA VAL A 35 -4.68 0.33 -0.78
C VAL A 35 -5.33 -0.15 -2.07
N VAL A 36 -4.94 -1.32 -2.60
CA VAL A 36 -5.51 -1.85 -3.86
C VAL A 36 -7.01 -2.09 -3.74
N THR A 37 -7.48 -2.56 -2.59
CA THR A 37 -8.90 -2.84 -2.35
C THR A 37 -9.70 -1.56 -2.10
N MET A 38 -9.20 -0.68 -1.23
CA MET A 38 -9.96 0.47 -0.74
C MET A 38 -9.95 1.64 -1.72
N LEU A 39 -8.80 1.89 -2.37
CA LEU A 39 -8.65 3.02 -3.28
C LEU A 39 -8.92 2.63 -4.73
N TYR A 40 -8.48 1.44 -5.16
CA TYR A 40 -8.57 1.00 -6.55
C TYR A 40 -9.69 -0.02 -6.82
N GLY A 41 -10.41 -0.48 -5.78
CA GLY A 41 -11.63 -1.25 -5.93
C GLY A 41 -11.45 -2.73 -6.26
N LEU A 42 -10.28 -3.31 -5.98
CA LEU A 42 -10.08 -4.75 -6.10
C LEU A 42 -11.03 -5.48 -5.15
N THR A 43 -11.83 -6.40 -5.68
CA THR A 43 -12.82 -7.18 -4.90
C THR A 43 -12.17 -8.39 -4.24
N ARG A 44 -11.19 -8.16 -3.39
CA ARG A 44 -10.50 -9.19 -2.63
C ARG A 44 -10.55 -8.85 -1.14
N PRO A 45 -10.85 -9.83 -0.26
CA PRO A 45 -10.79 -9.61 1.18
C PRO A 45 -9.36 -9.24 1.60
N THR A 46 -9.25 -8.26 2.48
CA THR A 46 -8.03 -7.95 3.22
C THR A 46 -8.40 -7.78 4.68
N ALA A 47 -7.51 -8.17 5.60
CA ALA A 47 -7.71 -8.03 7.04
C ALA A 47 -6.69 -7.11 7.68
N ASP A 48 -5.71 -6.65 6.92
CA ASP A 48 -4.58 -5.85 7.32
C ASP A 48 -4.57 -4.47 6.65
N VAL A 49 -4.16 -3.46 7.41
CA VAL A 49 -3.65 -2.19 6.88
C VAL A 49 -2.14 -2.29 6.92
N ASP A 50 -1.54 -2.59 5.78
CA ASP A 50 -0.09 -2.57 5.63
C ASP A 50 0.41 -1.12 5.63
N VAL A 51 1.33 -0.76 6.53
CA VAL A 51 1.93 0.58 6.60
C VAL A 51 3.45 0.50 6.56
N LEU A 52 4.07 1.34 5.72
CA LEU A 52 5.52 1.54 5.68
C LEU A 52 5.98 2.42 6.84
N GLU A 53 5.27 3.51 7.05
CA GLU A 53 5.63 4.50 8.05
C GLU A 53 4.43 5.00 8.85
N ILE A 54 4.68 5.27 10.14
CA ILE A 54 3.78 5.96 11.06
C ILE A 54 4.49 7.21 11.54
N ALA A 55 4.03 8.37 11.14
CA ALA A 55 4.64 9.64 11.52
C ALA A 55 3.68 10.51 12.34
N PRO A 56 4.09 11.02 13.50
CA PRO A 56 5.43 10.90 14.10
C PRO A 56 5.69 9.51 14.70
N LEU A 57 6.93 9.06 14.67
CA LEU A 57 7.34 7.75 15.18
C LEU A 57 6.97 7.51 16.65
N SER A 58 6.87 8.59 17.43
CA SER A 58 6.51 8.53 18.86
C SER A 58 5.15 7.89 19.15
N VAL A 59 4.23 7.84 18.20
CA VAL A 59 2.92 7.18 18.36
C VAL A 59 2.90 5.74 17.84
N ALA A 60 3.91 5.32 17.11
CA ALA A 60 3.95 4.01 16.46
C ALA A 60 3.80 2.85 17.44
N ASP A 61 4.46 2.92 18.61
CA ASP A 61 4.37 1.89 19.65
C ASP A 61 2.97 1.82 20.27
N ALA A 62 2.32 2.96 20.50
CA ALA A 62 0.97 3.02 21.03
C ALA A 62 -0.03 2.40 20.05
N PHE A 63 0.09 2.73 18.77
CA PHE A 63 -0.75 2.17 17.69
C PHE A 63 -0.52 0.67 17.55
N SER A 64 0.75 0.22 17.53
CA SER A 64 1.09 -1.19 17.42
C SER A 64 0.49 -2.00 18.56
N LYS A 65 0.57 -1.54 19.81
CA LYS A 65 0.01 -2.24 20.98
C LYS A 65 -1.49 -2.50 20.90
N VAL A 66 -2.25 -1.58 20.34
CA VAL A 66 -3.72 -1.68 20.31
C VAL A 66 -4.25 -2.26 19.01
N ALA A 67 -3.56 -2.06 17.89
CA ALA A 67 -4.06 -2.33 16.55
C ALA A 67 -3.37 -3.51 15.84
N MET A 68 -2.29 -4.09 16.41
CA MET A 68 -1.61 -5.26 15.84
C MET A 68 -2.49 -6.51 15.82
N LEU A 69 -2.10 -7.49 15.04
CA LEU A 69 -2.72 -8.83 15.03
C LEU A 69 -2.77 -9.39 16.46
N GLY A 70 -3.96 -9.83 16.89
CA GLY A 70 -4.20 -10.31 18.26
C GLY A 70 -4.40 -9.21 19.31
N GLY A 71 -4.22 -7.94 18.95
CA GLY A 71 -4.44 -6.80 19.84
C GLY A 71 -5.93 -6.51 20.11
N PRO A 72 -6.24 -5.57 21.03
CA PRO A 72 -7.61 -5.26 21.40
C PRO A 72 -8.52 -4.86 20.24
N LEU A 73 -8.01 -4.05 19.30
CA LEU A 73 -8.80 -3.61 18.14
C LEU A 73 -9.01 -4.75 17.13
N PHE A 74 -8.02 -5.63 16.96
CA PHE A 74 -8.20 -6.84 16.16
C PHE A 74 -9.31 -7.74 16.73
N GLN A 75 -9.33 -7.95 18.05
CA GLN A 75 -10.38 -8.74 18.69
C GLN A 75 -11.76 -8.15 18.51
N LYS A 76 -11.86 -6.82 18.43
CA LYS A 76 -13.13 -6.10 18.29
C LYS A 76 -13.63 -6.05 16.84
N TYR A 77 -12.73 -5.85 15.88
CA TYR A 77 -13.10 -5.54 14.49
C TYR A 77 -12.67 -6.60 13.46
N GLY A 78 -11.81 -7.55 13.85
CA GLY A 78 -11.30 -8.58 12.94
C GLY A 78 -10.29 -8.08 11.91
N VAL A 79 -9.85 -6.83 12.03
CA VAL A 79 -8.85 -6.19 11.17
C VAL A 79 -7.74 -5.59 12.01
N TYR A 80 -6.55 -5.44 11.44
CA TYR A 80 -5.37 -4.99 12.18
C TYR A 80 -4.45 -4.11 11.34
N LEU A 81 -3.55 -3.41 12.00
CA LEU A 81 -2.48 -2.63 11.40
C LEU A 81 -1.21 -3.47 11.41
N ASP A 82 -0.60 -3.64 10.23
CA ASP A 82 0.68 -4.34 10.06
C ASP A 82 1.77 -3.35 9.63
N ARG A 83 2.80 -3.23 10.44
CA ARG A 83 3.94 -2.39 10.12
C ARG A 83 4.94 -3.19 9.30
N VAL A 84 4.96 -2.90 8.00
CA VAL A 84 5.81 -3.62 7.04
C VAL A 84 7.23 -3.11 7.12
N THR A 85 8.16 -3.99 7.47
CA THR A 85 9.59 -3.66 7.61
C THR A 85 10.46 -4.23 6.47
N VAL A 86 9.88 -5.08 5.62
CA VAL A 86 10.63 -5.81 4.58
C VAL A 86 10.35 -5.31 3.15
N ALA A 87 9.31 -4.48 2.95
CA ALA A 87 9.04 -3.91 1.63
C ALA A 87 9.93 -2.68 1.40
N GLN A 88 10.63 -2.68 0.28
CA GLN A 88 11.43 -1.53 -0.17
C GLN A 88 10.62 -0.70 -1.16
N PRO A 89 10.19 0.52 -0.82
CA PRO A 89 9.58 1.43 -1.79
C PRO A 89 10.66 2.13 -2.64
N PRO A 90 10.30 2.69 -3.81
CA PRO A 90 11.16 3.63 -4.52
C PRO A 90 11.57 4.82 -3.64
N TYR A 91 12.79 5.32 -3.81
CA TYR A 91 13.39 6.32 -2.92
C TYR A 91 12.55 7.60 -2.76
N GLU A 92 11.95 8.08 -3.84
CA GLU A 92 11.17 9.33 -3.86
C GLU A 92 9.66 9.12 -3.57
N TYR A 93 9.23 7.95 -3.07
CA TYR A 93 7.81 7.62 -2.89
C TYR A 93 7.03 8.66 -2.09
N GLU A 94 7.66 9.27 -1.07
CA GLU A 94 6.99 10.24 -0.20
C GLU A 94 6.50 11.49 -0.96
N THR A 95 7.19 11.87 -2.05
CA THR A 95 6.82 13.03 -2.87
C THR A 95 5.56 12.78 -3.71
N ARG A 96 5.13 11.51 -3.80
CA ARG A 96 4.02 11.05 -4.65
C ARG A 96 2.86 10.45 -3.87
N LEU A 97 2.93 10.51 -2.54
CA LEU A 97 1.85 10.03 -1.67
C LEU A 97 0.52 10.74 -1.99
N GLN A 98 -0.55 9.96 -1.99
CA GLN A 98 -1.91 10.43 -2.25
C GLN A 98 -2.77 10.26 -1.00
N GLU A 99 -3.46 11.31 -0.56
CA GLU A 99 -4.35 11.23 0.59
C GLU A 99 -5.57 10.34 0.28
N MET A 100 -5.80 9.35 1.14
CA MET A 100 -6.96 8.48 1.09
C MET A 100 -8.06 9.02 2.00
N PHE A 101 -9.30 9.03 1.52
CA PHE A 101 -10.47 9.42 2.31
C PHE A 101 -10.32 10.77 3.05
N PRO A 102 -9.98 11.87 2.35
CA PRO A 102 -9.71 13.16 2.97
C PRO A 102 -10.89 13.62 3.82
N ARG A 103 -10.60 14.24 4.96
CA ARG A 103 -11.59 14.76 5.91
C ARG A 103 -12.46 13.71 6.60
N THR A 104 -12.10 12.42 6.55
CA THR A 104 -12.82 11.35 7.24
C THR A 104 -12.45 11.30 8.72
N PHE A 105 -11.19 11.58 9.05
CA PHE A 105 -10.63 11.54 10.39
C PHE A 105 -10.21 12.93 10.86
N GLN A 106 -10.12 13.11 12.17
CA GLN A 106 -9.68 14.37 12.77
C GLN A 106 -8.16 14.46 12.85
N ASN A 107 -7.52 13.38 13.24
CA ASN A 107 -6.10 13.30 13.52
C ASN A 107 -5.37 12.33 12.56
N LEU A 108 -6.03 11.29 12.05
CA LEU A 108 -5.43 10.37 11.11
C LEU A 108 -5.40 10.93 9.69
N CYS A 109 -4.23 10.86 9.07
CA CYS A 109 -4.02 11.10 7.65
C CYS A 109 -3.53 9.81 6.99
N LEU A 110 -4.40 9.15 6.22
CA LEU A 110 -4.03 7.95 5.46
C LEU A 110 -3.46 8.37 4.12
N MET A 111 -2.22 8.00 3.87
CA MET A 111 -1.53 8.27 2.60
C MET A 111 -1.30 6.96 1.87
N ALA A 112 -1.67 6.89 0.61
CA ALA A 112 -1.37 5.75 -0.26
C ALA A 112 -0.14 6.02 -1.12
N LEU A 113 0.68 5.02 -1.35
CA LEU A 113 1.65 5.07 -2.42
C LEU A 113 0.91 5.20 -3.76
N ASP A 114 1.54 5.89 -4.70
CA ASP A 114 1.01 5.93 -6.05
C ASP A 114 1.01 4.53 -6.69
N PRO A 115 0.28 4.28 -7.78
CA PRO A 115 0.12 2.94 -8.34
C PRO A 115 1.44 2.28 -8.78
N TYR A 116 2.39 3.06 -9.27
CA TYR A 116 3.69 2.55 -9.73
C TYR A 116 4.56 2.13 -8.54
N ASP A 117 4.65 3.00 -7.54
CA ASP A 117 5.41 2.72 -6.32
C ASP A 117 4.78 1.54 -5.56
N LEU A 118 3.44 1.48 -5.51
CA LEU A 118 2.70 0.36 -4.94
C LEU A 118 2.99 -0.97 -5.67
N ALA A 119 3.08 -0.97 -7.00
CA ALA A 119 3.47 -2.14 -7.77
C ALA A 119 4.92 -2.55 -7.46
N LEU A 120 5.84 -1.58 -7.43
CA LEU A 120 7.27 -1.84 -7.20
C LEU A 120 7.55 -2.41 -5.81
N THR A 121 6.80 -2.06 -4.76
CA THR A 121 6.94 -2.69 -3.43
C THR A 121 6.67 -4.20 -3.41
N LYS A 122 6.06 -4.76 -4.46
CA LYS A 122 5.71 -6.17 -4.56
C LYS A 122 6.75 -7.04 -5.28
N LEU A 123 7.79 -6.41 -5.87
CA LEU A 123 8.79 -7.11 -6.68
C LEU A 123 9.57 -8.15 -5.90
N GLU A 124 10.03 -7.82 -4.68
CA GLU A 124 10.86 -8.72 -3.88
C GLU A 124 10.10 -9.96 -3.44
N ARG A 125 8.85 -9.82 -3.03
CA ARG A 125 8.03 -10.95 -2.59
C ARG A 125 7.51 -11.76 -3.77
N ASN A 126 6.99 -11.12 -4.80
CA ASN A 126 6.53 -11.67 -6.08
C ASN A 126 5.70 -12.97 -5.97
N ILE A 127 4.84 -13.10 -4.99
CA ILE A 127 3.89 -14.23 -4.92
C ILE A 127 2.75 -14.04 -5.92
N GLU A 128 1.95 -15.07 -6.15
CA GLU A 128 0.82 -15.03 -7.10
C GLU A 128 -0.14 -13.84 -6.83
N ARG A 129 -0.44 -13.61 -5.55
CA ARG A 129 -1.26 -12.47 -5.11
C ARG A 129 -0.68 -11.12 -5.55
N ASP A 130 0.64 -10.95 -5.47
CA ASP A 130 1.31 -9.71 -5.88
C ASP A 130 1.22 -9.49 -7.38
N ARG A 131 1.44 -10.54 -8.17
CA ARG A 131 1.29 -10.49 -9.63
C ARG A 131 -0.14 -10.14 -10.05
N ASN A 132 -1.14 -10.73 -9.39
CA ASN A 132 -2.54 -10.43 -9.65
C ASN A 132 -2.90 -8.98 -9.30
N ASP A 133 -2.39 -8.45 -8.19
CA ASP A 133 -2.58 -7.06 -7.80
C ASP A 133 -1.97 -6.09 -8.83
N VAL A 134 -0.74 -6.37 -9.30
CA VAL A 134 -0.05 -5.53 -10.30
C VAL A 134 -0.78 -5.57 -11.65
N ARG A 135 -1.19 -6.74 -12.12
CA ARG A 135 -2.00 -6.86 -13.35
C ARG A 135 -3.34 -6.13 -13.24
N TYR A 136 -3.99 -6.24 -12.09
CA TYR A 136 -5.23 -5.48 -11.84
C TYR A 136 -5.00 -3.98 -11.90
N LEU A 137 -3.98 -3.45 -11.20
CA LEU A 137 -3.62 -2.04 -11.24
C LEU A 137 -3.33 -1.56 -12.66
N ALA A 138 -2.54 -2.34 -13.43
CA ALA A 138 -2.17 -2.00 -14.80
C ALA A 138 -3.36 -2.02 -15.79
N ARG A 139 -4.46 -2.72 -15.47
CA ARG A 139 -5.70 -2.71 -16.24
C ARG A 139 -6.58 -1.50 -15.96
N ILE A 140 -6.67 -1.07 -14.70
CA ILE A 140 -7.53 0.05 -14.31
C ILE A 140 -6.84 1.41 -14.45
N ILE A 141 -5.52 1.40 -14.35
CA ILE A 141 -4.65 2.56 -14.57
C ILE A 141 -3.73 2.20 -15.75
N PRO A 142 -3.80 2.93 -16.86
CA PRO A 142 -2.94 2.63 -18.00
C PRO A 142 -1.48 2.96 -17.66
N PHE A 143 -0.75 2.00 -17.08
CA PHE A 143 0.65 2.16 -16.73
C PHE A 143 1.47 2.56 -17.95
N GLU A 144 2.22 3.64 -17.82
CA GLU A 144 3.32 3.96 -18.73
C GLU A 144 4.50 3.08 -18.34
N LEU A 145 4.77 2.03 -19.15
CA LEU A 145 5.74 1.00 -18.79
C LEU A 145 7.18 1.54 -18.74
N ASP A 146 7.46 2.59 -19.49
CA ASP A 146 8.77 3.25 -19.43
C ASP A 146 8.94 4.01 -18.12
N LEU A 147 7.90 4.66 -17.59
CA LEU A 147 7.93 5.27 -16.26
C LEU A 147 8.12 4.22 -15.16
N LEU A 148 7.46 3.06 -15.29
CA LEU A 148 7.65 1.95 -14.34
C LEU A 148 9.10 1.44 -14.35
N ARG A 149 9.70 1.29 -15.54
CA ARG A 149 11.11 0.92 -15.71
C ARG A 149 12.06 1.98 -15.13
N GLU A 150 11.80 3.25 -15.42
CA GLU A 150 12.61 4.38 -14.96
C GLU A 150 12.66 4.43 -13.43
N ARG A 151 11.50 4.41 -12.75
CA ARG A 151 11.43 4.42 -11.29
C ARG A 151 12.15 3.21 -10.68
N TYR A 152 11.95 2.03 -11.26
CA TYR A 152 12.67 0.87 -10.80
C TYR A 152 14.19 1.07 -10.91
N GLN A 153 14.69 1.48 -12.08
CA GLN A 153 16.12 1.60 -12.34
C GLN A 153 16.80 2.69 -11.50
N ILE A 154 16.12 3.82 -11.31
CA ILE A 154 16.72 4.99 -10.66
C ILE A 154 16.45 4.99 -9.16
N GLU A 155 15.24 4.62 -8.73
CA GLU A 155 14.80 4.87 -7.36
C GLU A 155 14.70 3.61 -6.49
N LEU A 156 14.64 2.40 -7.08
CA LEU A 156 14.53 1.16 -6.31
C LEU A 156 15.76 0.26 -6.47
N ARG A 157 16.14 -0.04 -7.69
CA ARG A 157 17.24 -0.99 -8.01
C ARG A 157 18.55 -0.72 -7.29
N PRO A 158 19.03 0.54 -7.14
CA PRO A 158 20.29 0.84 -6.44
C PRO A 158 20.28 0.45 -4.95
N TYR A 159 19.11 0.30 -4.35
CA TYR A 159 18.94 -0.01 -2.93
C TYR A 159 18.65 -1.49 -2.65
N LEU A 160 18.53 -2.32 -3.70
CA LEU A 160 18.32 -3.76 -3.57
C LEU A 160 19.68 -4.47 -3.37
N GLY A 161 19.69 -5.43 -2.45
CA GLY A 161 20.93 -6.18 -2.14
C GLY A 161 21.42 -7.08 -3.29
N ASN A 162 20.49 -7.66 -4.07
CA ASN A 162 20.79 -8.47 -5.27
C ASN A 162 19.67 -8.29 -6.30
N PRO A 163 19.75 -7.29 -7.17
CA PRO A 163 18.64 -6.90 -8.04
C PRO A 163 18.37 -7.84 -9.23
N LYS A 164 19.20 -8.86 -9.45
CA LYS A 164 19.04 -9.74 -10.65
C LYS A 164 17.69 -10.45 -10.70
N ARG A 165 17.16 -10.85 -9.55
CA ARG A 165 15.85 -11.51 -9.47
C ARG A 165 14.73 -10.52 -9.76
N GLU A 166 14.83 -9.34 -9.20
CA GLU A 166 13.87 -8.26 -9.38
C GLU A 166 13.91 -7.69 -10.80
N ASP A 167 15.10 -7.61 -11.43
CA ASP A 167 15.27 -7.28 -12.86
C ASP A 167 14.46 -8.24 -13.74
N LEU A 168 14.57 -9.55 -13.49
CA LEU A 168 13.82 -10.57 -14.23
C LEU A 168 12.31 -10.49 -13.92
N THR A 169 11.96 -10.31 -12.64
CA THR A 169 10.56 -10.19 -12.21
C THR A 169 9.87 -9.03 -12.91
N LEU A 170 10.49 -7.85 -12.92
CA LEU A 170 9.93 -6.68 -13.58
C LEU A 170 9.76 -6.89 -15.07
N LYS A 171 10.77 -7.50 -15.73
CA LYS A 171 10.67 -7.85 -17.16
C LYS A 171 9.46 -8.72 -17.43
N LEU A 172 9.28 -9.80 -16.68
CA LEU A 172 8.13 -10.72 -16.85
C LEU A 172 6.78 -10.05 -16.57
N TRP A 173 6.72 -9.13 -15.60
CA TRP A 173 5.51 -8.37 -15.33
C TRP A 173 5.14 -7.45 -16.49
N ILE A 174 6.13 -6.77 -17.07
CA ILE A 174 5.92 -5.89 -18.22
C ILE A 174 5.42 -6.70 -19.43
N GLU A 175 6.05 -7.84 -19.73
CA GLU A 175 5.61 -8.75 -20.79
C GLU A 175 4.15 -9.19 -20.58
N ALA A 176 3.79 -9.60 -19.36
CA ALA A 176 2.41 -9.99 -19.03
C ALA A 176 1.40 -8.84 -19.14
N ILE A 177 1.79 -7.61 -18.83
CA ILE A 177 0.94 -6.42 -19.00
C ILE A 177 0.74 -6.10 -20.49
N GLU A 178 1.80 -6.22 -21.29
CA GLU A 178 1.74 -6.02 -22.75
C GLU A 178 0.83 -7.07 -23.42
N GLU A 179 0.95 -8.35 -23.03
CA GLU A 179 0.05 -9.42 -23.48
C GLU A 179 -1.40 -9.15 -23.11
N ASP A 180 -1.68 -8.75 -21.86
CA ASP A 180 -3.03 -8.40 -21.40
C ASP A 180 -3.65 -7.23 -22.18
N ARG A 181 -2.82 -6.31 -22.70
CA ARG A 181 -3.29 -5.17 -23.51
C ARG A 181 -3.55 -5.53 -24.96
N ALA A 182 -2.90 -6.57 -25.46
CA ALA A 182 -3.04 -7.04 -26.83
C ALA A 182 -4.23 -8.00 -27.01
N SER A 183 -4.80 -8.50 -25.91
CA SER A 183 -5.92 -9.45 -25.88
C SER A 183 -7.27 -8.76 -25.81
#